data_c2aab1ec772599b9dd5b83f10729b677
#
_entry.id   c2aab1ec772599b9dd5b83f10729b677
#
_cell.length_a   1.000
_cell.length_b   1.000
_cell.length_c   1.000
_cell.angle_alpha   90.00
_cell.angle_beta   90.00
_cell.angle_gamma   90.00
#
_symmetry.space_group_name_H-M   'P 1'
#
loop_
_entity.id
_entity.type
_entity.pdbx_description
1 polymer ?
#
loop_
_entity_poly.entity_id
_entity_poly.type
_entity_poly.pdbx_seq_one_letter_code
_entity_poly.pdbx_strand_id
1 'polypeptide(L)'
;MKILVVQESNWVAKGPHQSHHLMERLVSRGHEVRVIDFDIVWRRNPDRKILSPRLEMQTPPKVIPGATITVIRPAIIQLPLIEYLSLLSSHRKEIIRQLDTFRPDVVVGFGILNAEIAISQCRSRNIPFVYYIIDELHRLVPQPLFQGIARSIERSNYERSDLVLSINEGLRDYTIGMGAAREKTRVIRAGIDLDWLKHADREKKREELGISLDDIVLFFMGWLYEFSGLREVARDIIKNDAPKKIKLLAVGEGELWDPLQQMKTLDGMNDRIITVGWQPYATIPDFLAASDICILPAKNNEIMRNIVPIKMYEYMAAGKPVIATKLPGVMKEFGTGNGVVYVDDAEDVVHKAIELSQNGSMAEIGVKARQCVLSNDWNTITDTFEKALGEVIHVR
;
A
#
# COMPACT_ATOMS: atom_id res chain seq x y z
N MET A 1 1.79 25.55 1.76
CA MET A 1 2.05 25.04 3.12
C MET A 1 3.41 24.37 3.16
N LYS A 2 4.07 24.41 4.32
CA LYS A 2 5.22 23.58 4.65
C LYS A 2 4.77 22.35 5.41
N ILE A 3 5.04 21.18 4.91
CA ILE A 3 4.55 19.92 5.46
C ILE A 3 5.72 19.03 5.86
N LEU A 4 5.79 18.62 7.13
CA LEU A 4 6.75 17.65 7.59
C LEU A 4 6.06 16.30 7.73
N VAL A 5 6.56 15.29 7.02
CA VAL A 5 6.09 13.90 7.14
C VAL A 5 7.04 13.13 8.05
N VAL A 6 6.49 12.37 8.98
CA VAL A 6 7.26 11.44 9.83
C VAL A 6 6.73 10.02 9.62
N GLN A 7 7.59 9.09 9.23
CA GLN A 7 7.18 7.71 8.95
C GLN A 7 8.24 6.68 9.37
N GLU A 8 7.80 5.45 9.62
CA GLU A 8 8.65 4.32 9.99
C GLU A 8 8.86 3.34 8.82
N SER A 9 8.86 3.86 7.61
CA SER A 9 9.14 3.09 6.40
C SER A 9 10.20 3.78 5.55
N ASN A 10 10.91 2.99 4.73
CA ASN A 10 11.92 3.51 3.83
C ASN A 10 11.24 4.16 2.61
N TRP A 11 11.23 5.50 2.56
CA TRP A 11 10.65 6.28 1.47
C TRP A 11 11.25 5.92 0.10
N VAL A 12 12.55 5.72 0.07
CA VAL A 12 13.30 5.49 -1.19
C VAL A 12 13.08 4.08 -1.73
N ALA A 13 13.21 3.06 -0.87
CA ALA A 13 13.19 1.66 -1.29
C ALA A 13 11.77 1.10 -1.48
N LYS A 14 10.77 1.69 -0.84
CA LYS A 14 9.38 1.22 -0.90
C LYS A 14 8.48 2.15 -1.70
N GLY A 15 7.34 1.64 -2.08
CA GLY A 15 6.28 2.39 -2.74
C GLY A 15 6.22 2.22 -4.25
N PRO A 16 5.33 2.99 -4.92
CA PRO A 16 4.58 4.09 -4.32
C PRO A 16 3.50 3.62 -3.34
N HIS A 17 3.38 4.32 -2.20
CA HIS A 17 2.33 4.14 -1.20
C HIS A 17 1.45 5.38 -1.15
N GLN A 18 0.38 5.35 -0.36
CA GLN A 18 -0.52 6.48 -0.11
C GLN A 18 0.24 7.80 0.14
N SER A 19 1.29 7.75 0.96
CA SER A 19 2.10 8.93 1.28
C SER A 19 2.82 9.51 0.06
N HIS A 20 3.35 8.68 -0.85
CA HIS A 20 4.00 9.15 -2.09
C HIS A 20 2.98 9.86 -3.00
N HIS A 21 1.83 9.21 -3.24
CA HIS A 21 0.78 9.77 -4.08
C HIS A 21 0.28 11.14 -3.59
N LEU A 22 0.08 11.30 -2.29
CA LEU A 22 -0.39 12.55 -1.71
C LEU A 22 0.70 13.62 -1.69
N MET A 23 1.89 13.28 -1.19
CA MET A 23 2.95 14.27 -0.99
C MET A 23 3.54 14.78 -2.31
N GLU A 24 3.74 13.93 -3.32
CA GLU A 24 4.23 14.36 -4.63
C GLU A 24 3.20 15.25 -5.35
N ARG A 25 1.88 14.98 -5.22
CA ARG A 25 0.85 15.88 -5.75
C ARG A 25 0.82 17.21 -5.02
N LEU A 26 1.00 17.22 -3.69
CA LEU A 26 1.10 18.48 -2.96
C LEU A 26 2.33 19.29 -3.38
N VAL A 27 3.48 18.64 -3.62
CA VAL A 27 4.65 19.32 -4.16
C VAL A 27 4.36 19.93 -5.55
N SER A 28 3.71 19.20 -6.44
CA SER A 28 3.32 19.71 -7.76
C SER A 28 2.34 20.91 -7.70
N ARG A 29 1.63 21.08 -6.59
CA ARG A 29 0.75 22.21 -6.29
C ARG A 29 1.47 23.38 -5.58
N GLY A 30 2.78 23.30 -5.43
CA GLY A 30 3.60 24.37 -4.84
C GLY A 30 3.75 24.31 -3.32
N HIS A 31 3.40 23.19 -2.67
CA HIS A 31 3.71 22.98 -1.26
C HIS A 31 5.15 22.50 -1.08
N GLU A 32 5.77 22.84 0.04
CA GLU A 32 7.09 22.36 0.43
C GLU A 32 6.95 21.16 1.37
N VAL A 33 7.48 20.01 0.96
CA VAL A 33 7.38 18.75 1.72
C VAL A 33 8.76 18.24 2.09
N ARG A 34 8.94 17.90 3.37
CA ARG A 34 10.09 17.13 3.87
C ARG A 34 9.63 15.85 4.55
N VAL A 35 10.40 14.80 4.39
CA VAL A 35 10.08 13.48 4.96
C VAL A 35 11.21 13.04 5.88
N ILE A 36 10.89 12.70 7.11
CA ILE A 36 11.78 11.94 7.99
C ILE A 36 11.39 10.47 7.85
N ASP A 37 12.29 9.67 7.31
CA ASP A 37 12.07 8.24 7.06
C ASP A 37 12.94 7.34 7.97
N PHE A 38 12.66 6.03 7.92
CA PHE A 38 13.39 5.02 8.65
C PHE A 38 13.77 3.86 7.71
N ASP A 39 15.04 3.43 7.73
CA ASP A 39 15.50 2.32 6.92
C ASP A 39 15.12 0.96 7.54
N ILE A 40 13.85 0.60 7.42
CA ILE A 40 13.32 -0.69 7.93
C ILE A 40 13.91 -1.91 7.17
N VAL A 41 14.45 -1.70 5.96
CA VAL A 41 14.98 -2.78 5.13
C VAL A 41 16.50 -2.98 5.26
N TRP A 42 17.16 -2.29 6.20
CA TRP A 42 18.60 -2.34 6.41
C TRP A 42 19.16 -3.77 6.55
N ARG A 43 18.35 -4.71 7.10
CA ARG A 43 18.76 -6.11 7.30
C ARG A 43 19.02 -6.86 5.99
N ARG A 44 18.49 -6.38 4.88
CA ARG A 44 18.66 -6.96 3.53
C ARG A 44 19.89 -6.42 2.81
N ASN A 45 20.51 -5.36 3.32
CA ASN A 45 21.72 -4.79 2.74
C ASN A 45 22.94 -5.61 3.15
N PRO A 46 23.65 -6.28 2.22
CA PRO A 46 24.86 -7.03 2.53
C PRO A 46 26.00 -6.13 3.03
N ASP A 47 26.07 -4.87 2.57
CA ASP A 47 27.11 -3.89 2.92
C ASP A 47 26.73 -3.03 4.14
N ARG A 48 25.79 -3.49 4.96
CA ARG A 48 25.32 -2.77 6.14
C ARG A 48 26.46 -2.46 7.11
N LYS A 49 26.44 -1.24 7.62
CA LYS A 49 27.33 -0.82 8.73
C LYS A 49 26.53 -0.83 10.02
N ILE A 50 27.17 -1.18 11.14
CA ILE A 50 26.51 -1.14 12.47
C ILE A 50 25.93 0.25 12.76
N LEU A 51 26.65 1.31 12.39
CA LEU A 51 26.18 2.69 12.52
C LEU A 51 25.87 3.23 11.12
N SER A 52 24.59 3.53 10.86
CA SER A 52 24.17 4.27 9.68
C SER A 52 24.23 5.78 9.97
N PRO A 53 24.95 6.58 9.18
CA PRO A 53 24.99 8.03 9.39
C PRO A 53 23.66 8.70 9.05
N ARG A 54 23.47 9.94 9.52
CA ARG A 54 22.41 10.81 9.04
C ARG A 54 22.59 11.10 7.55
N LEU A 55 21.53 10.92 6.78
CA LEU A 55 21.49 11.26 5.36
C LEU A 55 20.39 12.29 5.10
N GLU A 56 20.66 13.20 4.16
CA GLU A 56 19.67 14.11 3.61
C GLU A 56 19.82 14.08 2.09
N MET A 57 18.73 13.79 1.38
CA MET A 57 18.77 13.52 -0.04
C MET A 57 17.53 14.09 -0.74
N GLN A 58 17.73 14.56 -1.96
CA GLN A 58 16.63 14.81 -2.88
C GLN A 58 16.29 13.52 -3.59
N THR A 59 15.04 13.09 -3.46
CA THR A 59 14.61 11.82 -4.08
C THR A 59 13.90 12.07 -5.40
N PRO A 60 14.19 11.25 -6.42
CA PRO A 60 13.42 11.31 -7.65
C PRO A 60 11.94 10.96 -7.35
N PRO A 61 11.01 11.59 -8.09
CA PRO A 61 9.60 11.29 -7.93
C PRO A 61 9.28 9.86 -8.34
N LYS A 62 8.30 9.25 -7.66
CA LYS A 62 7.80 7.90 -7.96
C LYS A 62 6.50 7.92 -8.76
N VAL A 63 5.75 9.01 -8.66
CA VAL A 63 4.40 9.13 -9.21
C VAL A 63 4.28 10.35 -10.11
N ILE A 64 4.68 11.53 -9.64
CA ILE A 64 4.48 12.79 -10.36
C ILE A 64 5.81 13.31 -10.88
N PRO A 65 6.06 13.32 -12.19
CA PRO A 65 7.29 13.86 -12.78
C PRO A 65 7.58 15.27 -12.25
N GLY A 66 8.82 15.50 -11.82
CA GLY A 66 9.29 16.80 -11.30
C GLY A 66 8.99 17.06 -9.81
N ALA A 67 8.17 16.28 -9.15
CA ALA A 67 7.87 16.45 -7.73
C ALA A 67 8.98 15.88 -6.84
N THR A 68 10.06 16.64 -6.69
CA THR A 68 11.21 16.24 -5.85
C THR A 68 10.92 16.52 -4.38
N ILE A 69 11.21 15.53 -3.52
CA ILE A 69 11.00 15.62 -2.06
C ILE A 69 12.34 15.47 -1.34
N THR A 70 12.57 16.32 -0.33
CA THR A 70 13.71 16.18 0.58
C THR A 70 13.42 15.08 1.60
N VAL A 71 14.18 13.99 1.53
CA VAL A 71 14.10 12.88 2.50
C VAL A 71 15.29 12.96 3.47
N ILE A 72 14.98 12.89 4.74
CA ILE A 72 15.95 12.94 5.83
C ILE A 72 15.88 11.60 6.56
N ARG A 73 16.98 10.89 6.57
CA ARG A 73 17.14 9.64 7.29
C ARG A 73 18.06 9.85 8.48
N PRO A 74 17.54 9.86 9.72
CA PRO A 74 18.36 10.00 10.91
C PRO A 74 19.35 8.85 11.07
N ALA A 75 20.45 9.09 11.77
CA ALA A 75 21.42 8.05 12.11
C ALA A 75 20.78 6.99 13.02
N ILE A 76 21.07 5.70 12.74
CA ILE A 76 20.59 4.59 13.58
C ILE A 76 21.70 3.56 13.82
N ILE A 77 21.57 2.81 14.91
CA ILE A 77 22.37 1.62 15.17
C ILE A 77 21.65 0.42 14.55
N GLN A 78 22.22 -0.17 13.51
CA GLN A 78 21.63 -1.27 12.76
C GLN A 78 21.89 -2.63 13.44
N LEU A 79 21.37 -2.77 14.66
CA LEU A 79 21.35 -4.01 15.42
C LEU A 79 19.93 -4.33 15.85
N PRO A 80 19.49 -5.61 15.82
CA PRO A 80 18.15 -6.00 16.20
C PRO A 80 17.75 -5.45 17.58
N LEU A 81 16.57 -4.84 17.68
CA LEU A 81 16.00 -4.15 18.84
C LEU A 81 16.70 -2.83 19.23
N ILE A 82 18.04 -2.73 19.11
CA ILE A 82 18.79 -1.50 19.40
C ILE A 82 18.45 -0.41 18.39
N GLU A 83 18.10 -0.79 17.17
CA GLU A 83 17.61 0.13 16.15
C GLU A 83 16.45 1.01 16.66
N TYR A 84 15.48 0.44 17.37
CA TYR A 84 14.34 1.18 17.92
C TYR A 84 14.72 2.13 19.05
N LEU A 85 15.66 1.72 19.91
CA LEU A 85 16.20 2.60 20.97
C LEU A 85 16.98 3.77 20.37
N SER A 86 17.80 3.50 19.34
CA SER A 86 18.52 4.55 18.62
C SER A 86 17.58 5.46 17.84
N LEU A 87 16.48 4.91 17.27
CA LEU A 87 15.41 5.66 16.62
C LEU A 87 14.82 6.69 17.58
N LEU A 88 14.41 6.29 18.78
CA LEU A 88 13.81 7.21 19.75
C LEU A 88 14.69 8.44 20.00
N SER A 89 16.01 8.28 20.09
CA SER A 89 16.93 9.40 20.31
C SER A 89 17.20 10.20 19.03
N SER A 90 17.56 9.54 17.94
CA SER A 90 18.00 10.20 16.70
C SER A 90 16.84 10.88 15.97
N HIS A 91 15.69 10.20 15.88
CA HIS A 91 14.50 10.78 15.25
C HIS A 91 13.94 11.93 16.08
N ARG A 92 13.98 11.83 17.41
CA ARG A 92 13.61 12.97 18.26
C ARG A 92 14.46 14.21 17.98
N LYS A 93 15.79 14.04 17.89
CA LYS A 93 16.71 15.14 17.56
C LYS A 93 16.40 15.72 16.18
N GLU A 94 16.15 14.88 15.19
CA GLU A 94 15.86 15.34 13.84
C GLU A 94 14.49 16.00 13.73
N ILE A 95 13.46 15.45 14.36
CA ILE A 95 12.11 16.06 14.42
C ILE A 95 12.21 17.47 15.03
N ILE A 96 12.85 17.61 16.19
CA ILE A 96 13.08 18.92 16.82
C ILE A 96 13.80 19.87 15.86
N ARG A 97 14.90 19.41 15.23
CA ARG A 97 15.65 20.20 14.27
C ARG A 97 14.77 20.69 13.12
N GLN A 98 13.93 19.81 12.54
CA GLN A 98 13.04 20.22 11.44
C GLN A 98 11.94 21.16 11.93
N LEU A 99 11.36 20.95 13.09
CA LEU A 99 10.39 21.88 13.65
C LEU A 99 10.97 23.27 13.88
N ASP A 100 12.24 23.36 14.29
CA ASP A 100 12.91 24.64 14.58
C ASP A 100 13.47 25.34 13.32
N THR A 101 13.97 24.57 12.31
CA THR A 101 14.63 25.11 11.12
C THR A 101 13.74 25.19 9.90
N PHE A 102 12.97 24.14 9.62
CA PHE A 102 12.02 24.09 8.50
C PHE A 102 10.71 24.81 8.84
N ARG A 103 10.30 24.76 10.13
CA ARG A 103 9.08 25.39 10.66
C ARG A 103 7.85 24.98 9.85
N PRO A 104 7.47 23.72 9.89
CA PRO A 104 6.30 23.24 9.13
C PRO A 104 5.01 23.87 9.66
N ASP A 105 4.05 24.12 8.76
CA ASP A 105 2.69 24.54 9.11
C ASP A 105 1.90 23.37 9.72
N VAL A 106 2.23 22.14 9.32
CA VAL A 106 1.59 20.89 9.79
C VAL A 106 2.57 19.72 9.74
N VAL A 107 2.40 18.78 10.67
CA VAL A 107 3.13 17.51 10.67
C VAL A 107 2.16 16.36 10.40
N VAL A 108 2.51 15.47 9.47
CA VAL A 108 1.72 14.27 9.12
C VAL A 108 2.51 13.01 9.50
N GLY A 109 1.93 12.14 10.32
CA GLY A 109 2.55 10.93 10.82
C GLY A 109 1.97 9.64 10.22
N PHE A 110 2.85 8.69 9.84
CA PHE A 110 2.52 7.36 9.30
C PHE A 110 3.21 6.22 10.07
N GLY A 111 3.41 6.35 11.36
CA GLY A 111 4.08 5.34 12.17
C GLY A 111 3.67 5.46 13.63
N ILE A 112 4.15 4.57 14.50
CA ILE A 112 3.79 4.57 15.92
C ILE A 112 4.77 5.41 16.74
N LEU A 113 6.06 5.10 16.68
CA LEU A 113 7.10 5.74 17.52
C LEU A 113 7.41 7.15 17.05
N ASN A 114 7.53 7.35 15.73
CA ASN A 114 7.76 8.67 15.17
C ASN A 114 6.57 9.61 15.42
N ALA A 115 5.34 9.10 15.36
CA ALA A 115 4.14 9.86 15.70
C ALA A 115 4.14 10.28 17.17
N GLU A 116 4.43 9.36 18.10
CA GLU A 116 4.51 9.64 19.54
C GLU A 116 5.49 10.79 19.83
N ILE A 117 6.70 10.71 19.22
CA ILE A 117 7.72 11.74 19.38
C ILE A 117 7.24 13.07 18.77
N ALA A 118 6.69 13.03 17.55
CA ALA A 118 6.26 14.23 16.84
C ALA A 118 5.11 14.94 17.55
N ILE A 119 4.07 14.22 17.99
CA ILE A 119 2.94 14.78 18.73
C ILE A 119 3.42 15.55 19.95
N SER A 120 4.34 14.96 20.74
CA SER A 120 4.88 15.59 21.94
C SER A 120 5.60 16.91 21.62
N GLN A 121 6.39 16.96 20.54
CA GLN A 121 7.14 18.14 20.13
C GLN A 121 6.27 19.20 19.42
N CYS A 122 5.26 18.77 18.68
CA CYS A 122 4.31 19.64 17.98
C CYS A 122 3.45 20.42 18.98
N ARG A 123 2.95 19.75 20.03
CA ARG A 123 2.14 20.39 21.08
C ARG A 123 2.87 21.54 21.77
N SER A 124 4.17 21.37 22.08
CA SER A 124 4.97 22.41 22.73
C SER A 124 5.25 23.63 21.86
N ARG A 125 5.03 23.51 20.54
CA ARG A 125 5.26 24.56 19.51
C ARG A 125 3.98 25.07 18.87
N ASN A 126 2.83 24.57 19.32
CA ASN A 126 1.52 24.89 18.73
C ASN A 126 1.43 24.57 17.23
N ILE A 127 2.10 23.49 16.77
CA ILE A 127 2.03 22.97 15.41
C ILE A 127 1.01 21.84 15.35
N PRO A 128 0.03 21.84 14.41
CA PRO A 128 -0.94 20.75 14.29
C PRO A 128 -0.30 19.45 13.84
N PHE A 129 -0.77 18.33 14.41
CA PHE A 129 -0.37 16.99 14.05
C PHE A 129 -1.52 16.17 13.49
N VAL A 130 -1.36 15.68 12.28
CA VAL A 130 -2.32 14.79 11.58
C VAL A 130 -1.77 13.38 11.58
N TYR A 131 -2.52 12.44 12.14
CA TYR A 131 -2.15 11.03 12.15
C TYR A 131 -2.87 10.27 11.06
N TYR A 132 -2.16 9.72 10.08
CA TYR A 132 -2.75 9.03 8.93
C TYR A 132 -2.51 7.51 9.04
N ILE A 133 -3.61 6.76 9.10
CA ILE A 133 -3.63 5.32 9.35
C ILE A 133 -4.02 4.58 8.08
N ILE A 134 -3.13 3.68 7.66
CA ILE A 134 -3.33 2.80 6.50
C ILE A 134 -3.46 1.33 6.89
N ASP A 135 -3.04 0.98 8.12
CA ASP A 135 -3.06 -0.37 8.68
C ASP A 135 -3.28 -0.33 10.20
N GLU A 136 -3.61 -1.46 10.82
CA GLU A 136 -3.59 -1.65 12.28
C GLU A 136 -2.13 -1.82 12.73
N LEU A 137 -1.41 -0.70 12.92
CA LEU A 137 0.05 -0.64 12.98
C LEU A 137 0.66 -1.52 14.08
N HIS A 138 0.04 -1.61 15.27
CA HIS A 138 0.58 -2.44 16.36
C HIS A 138 0.64 -3.93 15.99
N ARG A 139 -0.25 -4.42 15.10
CA ARG A 139 -0.27 -5.81 14.62
C ARG A 139 0.88 -6.12 13.65
N LEU A 140 1.45 -5.08 13.04
CA LEU A 140 2.60 -5.20 12.14
C LEU A 140 3.94 -5.27 12.91
N VAL A 141 3.93 -5.08 14.24
CA VAL A 141 5.12 -5.25 15.07
C VAL A 141 5.51 -6.73 15.10
N PRO A 142 6.72 -7.10 14.61
CA PRO A 142 7.09 -8.49 14.39
C PRO A 142 7.16 -9.34 15.67
N GLN A 143 7.44 -8.69 16.82
CA GLN A 143 7.58 -9.36 18.10
C GLN A 143 6.27 -9.27 18.88
N PRO A 144 5.53 -10.38 19.11
CA PRO A 144 4.25 -10.36 19.81
C PRO A 144 4.30 -9.72 21.20
N LEU A 145 5.42 -9.89 21.91
CA LEU A 145 5.64 -9.30 23.23
C LEU A 145 5.52 -7.77 23.22
N PHE A 146 5.90 -7.10 22.14
CA PHE A 146 5.84 -5.65 22.02
C PHE A 146 4.54 -5.12 21.44
N GLN A 147 3.67 -5.97 20.91
CA GLN A 147 2.39 -5.54 20.30
C GLN A 147 1.48 -4.84 21.32
N GLY A 148 1.46 -5.29 22.57
CA GLY A 148 0.69 -4.65 23.65
C GLY A 148 1.17 -3.24 23.96
N ILE A 149 2.50 -3.04 24.00
CA ILE A 149 3.12 -1.72 24.21
C ILE A 149 2.84 -0.83 22.99
N ALA A 150 3.05 -1.34 21.79
CA ALA A 150 2.79 -0.62 20.55
C ALA A 150 1.31 -0.18 20.46
N ARG A 151 0.38 -1.04 20.85
CA ARG A 151 -1.06 -0.74 20.92
C ARG A 151 -1.36 0.40 21.90
N SER A 152 -0.70 0.41 23.07
CA SER A 152 -0.89 1.48 24.06
C SER A 152 -0.37 2.83 23.53
N ILE A 153 0.78 2.84 22.86
CA ILE A 153 1.34 4.04 22.22
C ILE A 153 0.43 4.51 21.09
N GLU A 154 0.00 3.60 20.22
CA GLU A 154 -0.90 3.89 19.11
C GLU A 154 -2.20 4.52 19.60
N ARG A 155 -2.81 3.98 20.66
CA ARG A 155 -3.97 4.56 21.34
C ARG A 155 -3.73 5.99 21.80
N SER A 156 -2.62 6.22 22.53
CA SER A 156 -2.22 7.55 22.98
C SER A 156 -2.03 8.53 21.82
N ASN A 157 -1.51 8.06 20.67
CA ASN A 157 -1.36 8.88 19.48
C ASN A 157 -2.71 9.32 18.92
N TYR A 158 -3.72 8.42 18.87
CA TYR A 158 -5.09 8.77 18.44
C TYR A 158 -5.72 9.83 19.34
N GLU A 159 -5.63 9.65 20.65
CA GLU A 159 -6.23 10.57 21.62
C GLU A 159 -5.63 11.99 21.56
N ARG A 160 -4.33 12.08 21.19
CA ARG A 160 -3.57 13.34 21.23
C ARG A 160 -3.43 14.04 19.86
N SER A 161 -3.81 13.39 18.78
CA SER A 161 -3.75 13.99 17.44
C SER A 161 -4.81 15.06 17.26
N ASP A 162 -4.52 16.06 16.44
CA ASP A 162 -5.49 17.12 16.10
C ASP A 162 -6.49 16.62 15.05
N LEU A 163 -6.05 15.72 14.16
CA LEU A 163 -6.88 15.03 13.19
C LEU A 163 -6.34 13.62 12.99
N VAL A 164 -7.24 12.63 12.89
CA VAL A 164 -6.92 11.25 12.54
C VAL A 164 -7.53 10.94 11.17
N LEU A 165 -6.70 10.55 10.22
CA LEU A 165 -7.12 10.13 8.88
C LEU A 165 -7.00 8.62 8.77
N SER A 166 -7.95 7.98 8.13
CA SER A 166 -7.97 6.54 7.88
C SER A 166 -8.23 6.28 6.39
N ILE A 167 -7.61 5.23 5.85
CA ILE A 167 -7.75 4.94 4.41
C ILE A 167 -9.13 4.35 4.04
N ASN A 168 -9.88 3.85 5.00
CA ASN A 168 -11.22 3.31 4.81
C ASN A 168 -12.09 3.43 6.06
N GLU A 169 -13.40 3.16 5.94
CA GLU A 169 -14.34 3.24 7.05
C GLU A 169 -14.06 2.19 8.15
N GLY A 170 -13.56 1.00 7.78
CA GLY A 170 -13.21 -0.03 8.76
C GLY A 170 -12.10 0.42 9.70
N LEU A 171 -11.03 1.02 9.14
CA LEU A 171 -9.94 1.58 9.94
C LEU A 171 -10.37 2.84 10.71
N ARG A 172 -11.29 3.65 10.18
CA ARG A 172 -11.85 4.75 10.94
C ARG A 172 -12.58 4.25 12.17
N ASP A 173 -13.45 3.25 12.04
CA ASP A 173 -14.18 2.67 13.18
C ASP A 173 -13.19 2.05 14.18
N TYR A 174 -12.13 1.41 13.69
CA TYR A 174 -11.05 0.90 14.53
C TYR A 174 -10.35 2.04 15.31
N THR A 175 -9.97 3.15 14.66
CA THR A 175 -9.30 4.27 15.35
C THR A 175 -10.19 4.91 16.41
N ILE A 176 -11.50 5.01 16.16
CA ILE A 176 -12.49 5.48 17.15
C ILE A 176 -12.56 4.50 18.33
N GLY A 177 -12.62 3.20 18.07
CA GLY A 177 -12.58 2.16 19.09
C GLY A 177 -11.30 2.14 19.91
N MET A 178 -10.21 2.66 19.34
CA MET A 178 -8.92 2.83 19.99
C MET A 178 -8.74 4.17 20.72
N GLY A 179 -9.74 5.06 20.71
CA GLY A 179 -9.74 6.31 21.49
C GLY A 179 -9.66 7.59 20.67
N ALA A 180 -9.67 7.52 19.33
CA ALA A 180 -9.80 8.74 18.51
C ALA A 180 -11.16 9.39 18.70
N ALA A 181 -11.21 10.70 18.87
CA ALA A 181 -12.48 11.44 18.93
C ALA A 181 -13.16 11.40 17.55
N ARG A 182 -14.44 11.01 17.50
CA ARG A 182 -15.18 10.82 16.24
C ARG A 182 -15.19 12.08 15.36
N GLU A 183 -15.32 13.25 15.94
CA GLU A 183 -15.32 14.55 15.27
C GLU A 183 -13.96 14.92 14.67
N LYS A 184 -12.88 14.30 15.16
CA LYS A 184 -11.53 14.45 14.65
C LYS A 184 -11.10 13.31 13.73
N THR A 185 -12.03 12.44 13.31
CA THR A 185 -11.70 11.33 12.40
C THR A 185 -12.34 11.55 11.04
N ARG A 186 -11.54 11.31 9.96
CA ARG A 186 -12.03 11.36 8.57
C ARG A 186 -11.46 10.21 7.75
N VAL A 187 -12.16 9.86 6.67
CA VAL A 187 -11.67 8.90 5.69
C VAL A 187 -11.10 9.64 4.49
N ILE A 188 -9.85 9.33 4.16
CA ILE A 188 -9.18 9.72 2.90
C ILE A 188 -8.78 8.43 2.21
N ARG A 189 -9.54 8.04 1.19
CA ARG A 189 -9.34 6.77 0.48
C ARG A 189 -8.08 6.77 -0.38
N ALA A 190 -7.69 5.58 -0.84
CA ALA A 190 -6.73 5.48 -1.93
C ALA A 190 -7.35 5.98 -3.23
N GLY A 191 -6.53 6.56 -4.08
CA GLY A 191 -6.94 7.05 -5.39
C GLY A 191 -6.52 6.13 -6.52
N ILE A 192 -7.02 6.45 -7.70
CA ILE A 192 -6.64 5.85 -8.98
C ILE A 192 -6.07 6.93 -9.89
N ASP A 193 -5.22 6.53 -10.82
CA ASP A 193 -4.73 7.38 -11.89
C ASP A 193 -5.21 6.83 -13.23
N LEU A 194 -6.25 7.48 -13.78
CA LEU A 194 -6.85 7.02 -15.04
C LEU A 194 -5.95 7.32 -16.25
N ASP A 195 -5.10 8.34 -16.17
CA ASP A 195 -4.17 8.67 -17.24
C ASP A 195 -3.05 7.65 -17.32
N TRP A 196 -2.61 7.12 -16.18
CA TRP A 196 -1.64 6.03 -16.09
C TRP A 196 -2.05 4.76 -16.86
N LEU A 197 -3.36 4.47 -16.98
CA LEU A 197 -3.89 3.31 -17.71
C LEU A 197 -4.06 3.51 -19.22
N LYS A 198 -3.98 4.76 -19.74
CA LYS A 198 -4.36 5.08 -21.13
C LYS A 198 -3.42 4.52 -22.20
N HIS A 199 -2.16 4.30 -21.87
CA HIS A 199 -1.12 3.95 -22.83
C HIS A 199 -0.68 2.49 -22.78
N ALA A 200 -1.42 1.66 -22.05
CA ALA A 200 -1.09 0.26 -21.87
C ALA A 200 -1.34 -0.57 -23.14
N ASP A 201 -0.36 -1.36 -23.55
CA ASP A 201 -0.40 -2.21 -24.73
C ASP A 201 -0.53 -3.69 -24.32
N ARG A 202 -1.76 -4.22 -24.47
CA ARG A 202 -2.10 -5.61 -24.14
C ARG A 202 -1.37 -6.62 -25.03
N GLU A 203 -1.37 -6.40 -26.32
CA GLU A 203 -0.87 -7.39 -27.29
C GLU A 203 0.65 -7.51 -27.18
N LYS A 204 1.33 -6.37 -27.18
CA LYS A 204 2.78 -6.30 -26.98
C LYS A 204 3.21 -6.96 -25.67
N LYS A 205 2.52 -6.66 -24.56
CA LYS A 205 2.90 -7.23 -23.26
C LYS A 205 2.66 -8.73 -23.20
N ARG A 206 1.60 -9.24 -23.82
CA ARG A 206 1.36 -10.69 -23.94
C ARG A 206 2.43 -11.37 -24.77
N GLU A 207 2.84 -10.79 -25.89
CA GLU A 207 3.94 -11.31 -26.72
C GLU A 207 5.26 -11.39 -25.91
N GLU A 208 5.62 -10.31 -25.21
CA GLU A 208 6.81 -10.26 -24.34
C GLU A 208 6.80 -11.36 -23.25
N LEU A 209 5.63 -11.72 -22.76
CA LEU A 209 5.46 -12.72 -21.69
C LEU A 209 5.19 -14.15 -22.21
N GLY A 210 5.10 -14.35 -23.54
CA GLY A 210 4.76 -15.65 -24.13
C GLY A 210 3.30 -16.09 -23.81
N ILE A 211 2.38 -15.14 -23.71
CA ILE A 211 0.97 -15.37 -23.41
C ILE A 211 0.16 -15.32 -24.69
N SER A 212 -0.57 -16.39 -24.99
CA SER A 212 -1.49 -16.44 -26.14
C SER A 212 -2.69 -15.54 -25.92
N LEU A 213 -3.28 -15.03 -27.01
CA LEU A 213 -4.53 -14.24 -26.96
C LEU A 213 -5.71 -15.02 -26.37
N ASP A 214 -5.69 -16.34 -26.49
CA ASP A 214 -6.72 -17.25 -25.97
C ASP A 214 -6.50 -17.64 -24.50
N ASP A 215 -5.36 -17.27 -23.91
CA ASP A 215 -5.08 -17.57 -22.51
C ASP A 215 -5.89 -16.66 -21.58
N ILE A 216 -6.31 -17.21 -20.45
CA ILE A 216 -6.96 -16.48 -19.36
C ILE A 216 -5.93 -16.22 -18.28
N VAL A 217 -5.59 -14.96 -18.06
CA VAL A 217 -4.53 -14.52 -17.17
C VAL A 217 -5.10 -14.01 -15.87
N LEU A 218 -4.82 -14.76 -14.79
CA LEU A 218 -5.06 -14.33 -13.41
C LEU A 218 -3.88 -13.47 -12.96
N PHE A 219 -4.15 -12.23 -12.60
CA PHE A 219 -3.11 -11.24 -12.29
C PHE A 219 -3.06 -10.88 -10.81
N PHE A 220 -1.85 -10.88 -10.27
CA PHE A 220 -1.55 -10.35 -8.95
C PHE A 220 -0.31 -9.46 -9.00
N MET A 221 -0.34 -8.31 -8.31
CA MET A 221 0.83 -7.46 -8.14
C MET A 221 1.07 -7.09 -6.67
N GLY A 222 2.33 -6.85 -6.32
CA GLY A 222 2.77 -6.33 -5.02
C GLY A 222 3.63 -7.31 -4.25
N TRP A 223 3.72 -7.13 -2.94
CA TRP A 223 4.54 -8.00 -2.11
C TRP A 223 3.92 -9.40 -2.00
N LEU A 224 4.71 -10.43 -2.27
CA LEU A 224 4.29 -11.83 -2.30
C LEU A 224 4.37 -12.43 -0.89
N TYR A 225 3.45 -12.02 0.01
CA TYR A 225 3.37 -12.54 1.37
C TYR A 225 2.87 -13.98 1.42
N GLU A 226 3.27 -14.75 2.45
CA GLU A 226 2.73 -16.10 2.70
C GLU A 226 1.20 -16.12 2.86
N PHE A 227 0.62 -15.05 3.38
CA PHE A 227 -0.83 -14.93 3.53
C PHE A 227 -1.54 -14.39 2.27
N SER A 228 -0.82 -14.15 1.17
CA SER A 228 -1.42 -13.63 -0.07
C SER A 228 -2.33 -14.62 -0.80
N GLY A 229 -2.27 -15.92 -0.45
CA GLY A 229 -3.06 -16.99 -1.10
C GLY A 229 -2.54 -17.43 -2.47
N LEU A 230 -1.45 -16.84 -2.96
CA LEU A 230 -0.90 -17.17 -4.29
C LEU A 230 -0.36 -18.60 -4.39
N ARG A 231 0.14 -19.16 -3.29
CA ARG A 231 0.59 -20.54 -3.24
C ARG A 231 -0.57 -21.51 -3.49
N GLU A 232 -1.72 -21.22 -2.89
CA GLU A 232 -2.94 -21.98 -3.02
C GLU A 232 -3.46 -21.91 -4.48
N VAL A 233 -3.54 -20.72 -5.06
CA VAL A 233 -3.92 -20.53 -6.47
C VAL A 233 -2.97 -21.27 -7.41
N ALA A 234 -1.65 -21.17 -7.22
CA ALA A 234 -0.66 -21.87 -8.04
C ALA A 234 -0.80 -23.40 -7.91
N ARG A 235 -1.03 -23.91 -6.69
CA ARG A 235 -1.29 -25.34 -6.45
C ARG A 235 -2.55 -25.82 -7.13
N ASP A 236 -3.60 -25.01 -7.14
CA ASP A 236 -4.86 -25.36 -7.78
C ASP A 236 -4.71 -25.43 -9.31
N ILE A 237 -3.96 -24.51 -9.90
CA ILE A 237 -3.59 -24.59 -11.31
C ILE A 237 -2.86 -25.90 -11.64
N ILE A 238 -2.00 -26.38 -10.73
CA ILE A 238 -1.24 -27.63 -10.92
C ILE A 238 -2.12 -28.87 -10.77
N LYS A 239 -2.98 -28.91 -9.73
CA LYS A 239 -3.69 -30.13 -9.30
C LYS A 239 -4.95 -30.45 -10.12
N ASN A 240 -5.66 -29.44 -10.54
CA ASN A 240 -7.05 -29.60 -10.99
C ASN A 240 -7.18 -29.59 -12.49
N ASP A 241 -6.45 -30.34 -13.29
CA ASP A 241 -6.67 -30.35 -14.76
C ASP A 241 -7.21 -29.01 -15.34
N ALA A 242 -6.87 -27.93 -14.62
CA ALA A 242 -7.30 -26.59 -15.02
C ALA A 242 -6.94 -26.41 -16.49
N PRO A 243 -7.85 -25.92 -17.34
CA PRO A 243 -7.58 -25.78 -18.75
C PRO A 243 -6.19 -25.17 -18.97
N LYS A 244 -5.39 -25.73 -19.86
CA LYS A 244 -4.01 -25.23 -20.15
C LYS A 244 -3.96 -23.72 -20.43
N LYS A 245 -5.10 -23.12 -20.75
CA LYS A 245 -5.31 -21.69 -20.99
C LYS A 245 -5.28 -20.84 -19.72
N ILE A 246 -5.41 -21.39 -18.51
CA ILE A 246 -5.37 -20.62 -17.26
C ILE A 246 -3.92 -20.41 -16.86
N LYS A 247 -3.53 -19.14 -16.70
CA LYS A 247 -2.19 -18.72 -16.30
C LYS A 247 -2.24 -17.79 -15.09
N LEU A 248 -1.26 -17.91 -14.20
CA LEU A 248 -1.01 -16.98 -13.11
C LEU A 248 0.12 -16.04 -13.52
N LEU A 249 -0.15 -14.74 -13.52
CA LEU A 249 0.86 -13.69 -13.70
C LEU A 249 1.05 -12.95 -12.38
N ALA A 250 2.17 -13.20 -11.71
CA ALA A 250 2.53 -12.58 -10.44
C ALA A 250 3.68 -11.57 -10.65
N VAL A 251 3.42 -10.28 -10.37
CA VAL A 251 4.38 -9.19 -10.49
C VAL A 251 4.75 -8.69 -9.09
N GLY A 252 6.02 -8.81 -8.74
CA GLY A 252 6.55 -8.41 -7.43
C GLY A 252 7.51 -9.41 -6.84
N GLU A 253 7.91 -9.16 -5.61
CA GLU A 253 8.84 -9.97 -4.83
C GLU A 253 8.29 -10.23 -3.43
N GLY A 254 8.86 -11.16 -2.69
CA GLY A 254 8.48 -11.48 -1.33
C GLY A 254 8.76 -12.93 -0.95
N GLU A 255 8.12 -13.38 0.12
CA GLU A 255 8.36 -14.70 0.71
C GLU A 255 7.96 -15.85 -0.22
N LEU A 256 6.97 -15.63 -1.08
CA LEU A 256 6.51 -16.62 -2.06
C LEU A 256 7.30 -16.62 -3.37
N TRP A 257 8.31 -15.77 -3.55
CA TRP A 257 9.09 -15.76 -4.79
C TRP A 257 9.73 -17.13 -5.07
N ASP A 258 10.56 -17.62 -4.16
CA ASP A 258 11.24 -18.91 -4.33
C ASP A 258 10.26 -20.09 -4.42
N PRO A 259 9.21 -20.19 -3.58
CA PRO A 259 8.17 -21.20 -3.74
C PRO A 259 7.49 -21.20 -5.12
N LEU A 260 7.16 -20.05 -5.68
CA LEU A 260 6.56 -19.97 -7.01
C LEU A 260 7.57 -20.35 -8.11
N GLN A 261 8.85 -19.97 -7.98
CA GLN A 261 9.91 -20.41 -8.90
C GLN A 261 10.05 -21.95 -8.89
N GLN A 262 10.01 -22.58 -7.72
CA GLN A 262 10.03 -24.05 -7.62
C GLN A 262 8.82 -24.70 -8.30
N MET A 263 7.63 -24.11 -8.17
CA MET A 263 6.43 -24.64 -8.83
C MET A 263 6.51 -24.54 -10.36
N LYS A 264 7.20 -23.56 -10.91
CA LYS A 264 7.45 -23.43 -12.37
C LYS A 264 8.28 -24.60 -12.92
N THR A 265 9.15 -25.21 -12.11
CA THR A 265 9.99 -26.32 -12.58
C THR A 265 9.22 -27.61 -12.77
N LEU A 266 7.97 -27.72 -12.30
CA LEU A 266 7.12 -28.86 -12.53
C LEU A 266 6.72 -28.96 -14.02
N ASP A 267 6.57 -30.17 -14.50
CA ASP A 267 6.26 -30.42 -15.91
C ASP A 267 4.97 -29.69 -16.36
N GLY A 268 5.08 -28.96 -17.47
CA GLY A 268 3.99 -28.17 -18.03
C GLY A 268 3.59 -26.93 -17.23
N MET A 269 4.34 -26.53 -16.19
CA MET A 269 4.00 -25.36 -15.34
C MET A 269 4.79 -24.10 -15.69
N ASN A 270 5.90 -24.21 -16.40
CA ASN A 270 6.73 -23.05 -16.75
C ASN A 270 5.95 -21.96 -17.49
N ASP A 271 5.04 -22.35 -18.37
CA ASP A 271 4.19 -21.45 -19.16
C ASP A 271 2.93 -21.00 -18.42
N ARG A 272 2.57 -21.65 -17.29
CA ARG A 272 1.32 -21.42 -16.57
C ARG A 272 1.51 -20.55 -15.34
N ILE A 273 2.69 -20.54 -14.73
CA ILE A 273 3.05 -19.70 -13.59
C ILE A 273 4.12 -18.72 -14.06
N ILE A 274 3.70 -17.52 -14.38
CA ILE A 274 4.57 -16.44 -14.87
C ILE A 274 4.87 -15.52 -13.69
N THR A 275 6.13 -15.46 -13.30
CA THR A 275 6.60 -14.57 -12.23
C THR A 275 7.50 -13.51 -12.83
N VAL A 276 7.18 -12.27 -12.57
CA VAL A 276 7.96 -11.11 -13.01
C VAL A 276 8.33 -10.35 -11.75
N GLY A 277 9.57 -10.32 -11.36
CA GLY A 277 10.05 -9.69 -10.13
C GLY A 277 9.51 -8.25 -9.92
N TRP A 278 10.18 -7.48 -9.09
CA TRP A 278 9.80 -6.08 -8.90
C TRP A 278 9.85 -5.31 -10.23
N GLN A 279 8.82 -4.51 -10.49
CA GLN A 279 8.69 -3.68 -11.68
C GLN A 279 8.48 -2.21 -11.31
N PRO A 280 9.01 -1.25 -12.11
CA PRO A 280 8.69 0.15 -11.96
C PRO A 280 7.18 0.40 -12.05
N TYR A 281 6.62 1.26 -11.20
CA TYR A 281 5.19 1.55 -11.17
C TYR A 281 4.64 1.98 -12.53
N ALA A 282 5.42 2.74 -13.30
CA ALA A 282 5.05 3.21 -14.64
C ALA A 282 4.79 2.08 -15.66
N THR A 283 5.31 0.86 -15.43
CA THR A 283 5.14 -0.28 -16.34
C THR A 283 3.97 -1.19 -15.96
N ILE A 284 3.40 -1.01 -14.78
CA ILE A 284 2.30 -1.86 -14.28
C ILE A 284 1.04 -1.83 -15.17
N PRO A 285 0.67 -0.70 -15.81
CA PRO A 285 -0.47 -0.69 -16.74
C PRO A 285 -0.41 -1.75 -17.83
N ASP A 286 0.77 -2.03 -18.38
CA ASP A 286 0.94 -3.03 -19.43
C ASP A 286 0.62 -4.45 -18.92
N PHE A 287 1.04 -4.76 -17.67
CA PHE A 287 0.72 -6.04 -17.05
C PHE A 287 -0.77 -6.17 -16.72
N LEU A 288 -1.40 -5.09 -16.26
CA LEU A 288 -2.85 -5.01 -16.06
C LEU A 288 -3.59 -5.20 -17.39
N ALA A 289 -3.13 -4.56 -18.46
CA ALA A 289 -3.71 -4.72 -19.78
C ALA A 289 -3.60 -6.17 -20.29
N ALA A 290 -2.44 -6.82 -20.08
CA ALA A 290 -2.20 -8.21 -20.47
C ALA A 290 -3.09 -9.21 -19.72
N SER A 291 -3.63 -8.84 -18.56
CA SER A 291 -4.49 -9.71 -17.74
C SER A 291 -5.95 -9.73 -18.18
N ASP A 292 -6.71 -10.70 -17.68
CA ASP A 292 -8.16 -10.84 -17.89
C ASP A 292 -8.92 -10.67 -16.56
N ILE A 293 -8.41 -11.24 -15.50
CA ILE A 293 -9.00 -11.23 -14.16
C ILE A 293 -7.89 -10.85 -13.17
N CYS A 294 -8.13 -9.88 -12.31
CA CYS A 294 -7.25 -9.59 -11.19
C CYS A 294 -7.67 -10.38 -9.96
N ILE A 295 -6.71 -10.76 -9.11
CA ILE A 295 -7.01 -11.59 -7.95
C ILE A 295 -6.49 -10.98 -6.63
N LEU A 296 -7.26 -11.14 -5.57
CA LEU A 296 -6.87 -10.88 -4.17
C LEU A 296 -7.24 -12.11 -3.32
N PRO A 297 -6.49 -13.21 -3.45
CA PRO A 297 -6.80 -14.48 -2.79
C PRO A 297 -6.30 -14.54 -1.34
N ALA A 298 -6.15 -13.39 -0.69
CA ALA A 298 -5.52 -13.29 0.62
C ALA A 298 -6.30 -14.05 1.70
N LYS A 299 -5.57 -14.68 2.62
CA LYS A 299 -6.16 -15.38 3.77
C LYS A 299 -6.88 -14.39 4.68
N ASN A 300 -8.10 -14.73 5.10
CA ASN A 300 -8.86 -13.94 6.07
C ASN A 300 -8.27 -14.13 7.49
N ASN A 301 -7.19 -13.42 7.74
CA ASN A 301 -6.50 -13.40 9.03
C ASN A 301 -6.65 -12.02 9.70
N GLU A 302 -6.13 -11.87 10.90
CA GLU A 302 -6.20 -10.62 11.65
C GLU A 302 -5.55 -9.43 10.94
N ILE A 303 -4.52 -9.67 10.11
CA ILE A 303 -3.83 -8.63 9.34
C ILE A 303 -4.73 -8.16 8.20
N MET A 304 -5.29 -9.09 7.42
CA MET A 304 -5.98 -8.75 6.16
C MET A 304 -7.45 -8.36 6.33
N ARG A 305 -8.09 -8.73 7.47
CA ARG A 305 -9.56 -8.60 7.61
C ARG A 305 -10.12 -7.18 7.48
N ASN A 306 -9.36 -6.15 7.88
CA ASN A 306 -9.78 -4.74 7.82
C ASN A 306 -9.05 -3.92 6.75
N ILE A 307 -8.10 -4.52 6.05
CA ILE A 307 -7.30 -3.84 5.02
C ILE A 307 -8.08 -3.81 3.70
N VAL A 308 -8.00 -2.66 3.02
CA VAL A 308 -8.39 -2.50 1.62
C VAL A 308 -7.13 -2.13 0.85
N PRO A 309 -6.49 -3.10 0.16
CA PRO A 309 -5.26 -2.83 -0.58
C PRO A 309 -5.48 -1.84 -1.73
N ILE A 310 -4.55 -0.89 -1.92
CA ILE A 310 -4.61 0.10 -3.02
C ILE A 310 -4.77 -0.59 -4.38
N LYS A 311 -4.09 -1.71 -4.60
CA LYS A 311 -4.19 -2.50 -5.83
C LYS A 311 -5.63 -2.86 -6.25
N MET A 312 -6.57 -2.96 -5.30
CA MET A 312 -7.97 -3.21 -5.62
C MET A 312 -8.56 -2.08 -6.47
N TYR A 313 -8.28 -0.83 -6.09
CA TYR A 313 -8.71 0.33 -6.86
C TYR A 313 -8.08 0.35 -8.25
N GLU A 314 -6.79 0.01 -8.37
CA GLU A 314 -6.05 -0.04 -9.63
C GLU A 314 -6.58 -1.14 -10.56
N TYR A 315 -6.88 -2.33 -10.01
CA TYR A 315 -7.50 -3.45 -10.74
C TYR A 315 -8.87 -3.06 -11.31
N MET A 316 -9.70 -2.49 -10.46
CA MET A 316 -11.05 -2.05 -10.82
C MET A 316 -11.01 -0.90 -11.83
N ALA A 317 -10.09 0.07 -11.67
CA ALA A 317 -9.88 1.17 -12.60
C ALA A 317 -9.46 0.71 -13.99
N ALA A 318 -8.68 -0.38 -14.07
CA ALA A 318 -8.32 -1.03 -15.35
C ALA A 318 -9.50 -1.77 -16.00
N GLY A 319 -10.67 -1.75 -15.39
CA GLY A 319 -11.87 -2.42 -15.92
C GLY A 319 -11.78 -3.94 -15.88
N LYS A 320 -11.02 -4.49 -14.93
CA LYS A 320 -10.87 -5.94 -14.77
C LYS A 320 -11.82 -6.45 -13.69
N PRO A 321 -12.49 -7.61 -13.91
CA PRO A 321 -13.12 -8.34 -12.84
C PRO A 321 -12.09 -8.64 -11.75
N VAL A 322 -12.48 -8.53 -10.49
CA VAL A 322 -11.59 -8.89 -9.38
C VAL A 322 -12.18 -10.07 -8.63
N ILE A 323 -11.46 -11.20 -8.56
CA ILE A 323 -11.82 -12.30 -7.67
C ILE A 323 -11.08 -12.08 -6.35
N ALA A 324 -11.81 -11.95 -5.26
CA ALA A 324 -11.26 -11.72 -3.93
C ALA A 324 -11.85 -12.70 -2.91
N THR A 325 -11.06 -13.11 -1.95
CA THR A 325 -11.61 -13.80 -0.77
C THR A 325 -12.50 -12.84 0.04
N LYS A 326 -13.46 -13.38 0.78
CA LYS A 326 -14.42 -12.61 1.61
C LYS A 326 -13.70 -11.94 2.79
N LEU A 327 -12.92 -10.89 2.51
CA LEU A 327 -12.29 -10.06 3.52
C LEU A 327 -13.27 -8.98 3.98
N PRO A 328 -13.58 -8.88 5.28
CA PRO A 328 -14.58 -7.93 5.80
C PRO A 328 -14.33 -6.49 5.38
N GLY A 329 -13.08 -6.01 5.39
CA GLY A 329 -12.72 -4.66 4.94
C GLY A 329 -13.03 -4.44 3.46
N VAL A 330 -12.65 -5.39 2.59
CA VAL A 330 -12.90 -5.33 1.13
C VAL A 330 -14.41 -5.39 0.84
N MET A 331 -15.14 -6.28 1.52
CA MET A 331 -16.60 -6.37 1.36
C MET A 331 -17.31 -5.10 1.82
N LYS A 332 -16.86 -4.49 2.92
CA LYS A 332 -17.41 -3.22 3.42
C LYS A 332 -17.16 -2.07 2.46
N GLU A 333 -15.97 -2.02 1.83
CA GLU A 333 -15.56 -0.93 0.92
C GLU A 333 -16.25 -1.03 -0.44
N PHE A 334 -16.26 -2.21 -1.05
CA PHE A 334 -16.73 -2.38 -2.43
C PHE A 334 -18.14 -2.99 -2.52
N GLY A 335 -18.67 -3.57 -1.44
CA GLY A 335 -19.99 -4.22 -1.46
C GLY A 335 -20.05 -5.41 -2.40
N THR A 336 -21.26 -5.71 -2.92
CA THR A 336 -21.52 -6.78 -3.88
C THR A 336 -22.05 -6.21 -5.19
N GLY A 337 -21.78 -6.90 -6.31
CA GLY A 337 -22.28 -6.49 -7.63
C GLY A 337 -21.51 -5.33 -8.29
N ASN A 338 -20.44 -4.85 -7.68
CA ASN A 338 -19.63 -3.70 -8.10
C ASN A 338 -18.29 -4.12 -8.75
N GLY A 339 -18.25 -5.28 -9.40
CA GLY A 339 -17.07 -5.74 -10.13
C GLY A 339 -16.12 -6.61 -9.29
N VAL A 340 -16.39 -6.81 -8.00
CA VAL A 340 -15.70 -7.76 -7.14
C VAL A 340 -16.54 -9.03 -7.00
N VAL A 341 -15.94 -10.16 -7.35
CA VAL A 341 -16.52 -11.50 -7.22
C VAL A 341 -15.88 -12.17 -6.01
N TYR A 342 -16.68 -12.49 -5.00
CA TYR A 342 -16.18 -13.04 -3.75
C TYR A 342 -16.16 -14.56 -3.75
N VAL A 343 -15.07 -15.13 -3.21
CA VAL A 343 -14.87 -16.55 -2.95
C VAL A 343 -14.60 -16.78 -1.44
N ASP A 344 -14.79 -17.98 -0.97
CA ASP A 344 -14.55 -18.29 0.45
C ASP A 344 -13.04 -18.41 0.73
N ASP A 345 -12.32 -19.14 -0.11
CA ASP A 345 -10.91 -19.42 0.04
C ASP A 345 -10.12 -19.17 -1.27
N ALA A 346 -8.79 -19.16 -1.15
CA ALA A 346 -7.89 -18.96 -2.28
C ALA A 346 -7.97 -20.10 -3.31
N GLU A 347 -8.29 -21.31 -2.85
CA GLU A 347 -8.48 -22.50 -3.66
C GLU A 347 -9.68 -22.40 -4.60
N ASP A 348 -10.68 -21.57 -4.29
CA ASP A 348 -11.86 -21.37 -5.13
C ASP A 348 -11.60 -20.44 -6.33
N VAL A 349 -10.48 -19.71 -6.33
CA VAL A 349 -10.19 -18.64 -7.31
C VAL A 349 -10.13 -19.18 -8.74
N VAL A 350 -9.42 -20.28 -8.96
CA VAL A 350 -9.24 -20.86 -10.30
C VAL A 350 -10.57 -21.35 -10.86
N HIS A 351 -11.35 -22.05 -10.03
CA HIS A 351 -12.69 -22.53 -10.42
C HIS A 351 -13.60 -21.36 -10.78
N LYS A 352 -13.62 -20.30 -9.98
CA LYS A 352 -14.42 -19.10 -10.24
C LYS A 352 -13.96 -18.37 -11.51
N ALA A 353 -12.67 -18.34 -11.79
CA ALA A 353 -12.14 -17.74 -13.02
C ALA A 353 -12.59 -18.52 -14.26
N ILE A 354 -12.60 -19.86 -14.20
CA ILE A 354 -13.11 -20.72 -15.27
C ILE A 354 -14.59 -20.43 -15.51
N GLU A 355 -15.40 -20.39 -14.47
CA GLU A 355 -16.83 -20.07 -14.53
C GLU A 355 -17.07 -18.72 -15.23
N LEU A 356 -16.36 -17.66 -14.81
CA LEU A 356 -16.48 -16.32 -15.39
C LEU A 356 -16.07 -16.28 -16.88
N SER A 357 -15.07 -17.07 -17.25
CA SER A 357 -14.61 -17.14 -18.63
C SER A 357 -15.61 -17.85 -19.56
N GLN A 358 -16.33 -18.83 -19.03
CA GLN A 358 -17.30 -19.64 -19.80
C GLN A 358 -18.64 -18.92 -19.96
N ASN A 359 -19.10 -18.17 -18.97
CA ASN A 359 -20.41 -17.51 -19.00
C ASN A 359 -20.40 -16.13 -19.67
N GLY A 360 -19.23 -15.65 -20.13
CA GLY A 360 -19.08 -14.38 -20.86
C GLY A 360 -19.29 -13.11 -20.03
N SER A 361 -19.38 -13.22 -18.69
CA SER A 361 -19.72 -12.09 -17.81
C SER A 361 -18.53 -11.15 -17.50
N MET A 362 -17.31 -11.51 -17.88
CA MET A 362 -16.10 -10.76 -17.49
C MET A 362 -16.15 -9.30 -17.93
N ALA A 363 -16.60 -9.02 -19.15
CA ALA A 363 -16.67 -7.64 -19.65
C ALA A 363 -17.65 -6.77 -18.85
N GLU A 364 -18.84 -7.29 -18.55
CA GLU A 364 -19.85 -6.59 -17.76
C GLU A 364 -19.36 -6.32 -16.33
N ILE A 365 -18.75 -7.33 -15.71
CA ILE A 365 -18.19 -7.21 -14.34
C ILE A 365 -17.06 -6.17 -14.33
N GLY A 366 -16.19 -6.16 -15.35
CA GLY A 366 -15.13 -5.19 -15.50
C GLY A 366 -15.63 -3.75 -15.64
N VAL A 367 -16.71 -3.54 -16.41
CA VAL A 367 -17.36 -2.23 -16.50
C VAL A 367 -17.89 -1.77 -15.15
N LYS A 368 -18.56 -2.63 -14.39
CA LYS A 368 -19.04 -2.34 -13.04
C LYS A 368 -17.90 -2.03 -12.08
N ALA A 369 -16.79 -2.79 -12.15
CA ALA A 369 -15.59 -2.54 -11.40
C ALA A 369 -15.07 -1.12 -11.61
N ARG A 370 -14.88 -0.74 -12.89
CA ARG A 370 -14.40 0.59 -13.23
C ARG A 370 -15.34 1.69 -12.75
N GLN A 371 -16.65 1.56 -12.96
CA GLN A 371 -17.63 2.54 -12.51
C GLN A 371 -17.60 2.76 -11.00
N CYS A 372 -17.41 1.70 -10.23
CA CYS A 372 -17.37 1.77 -8.77
C CYS A 372 -16.25 2.69 -8.24
N VAL A 373 -15.12 2.78 -8.94
CA VAL A 373 -13.93 3.50 -8.46
C VAL A 373 -13.63 4.82 -9.18
N LEU A 374 -14.41 5.20 -10.19
CA LEU A 374 -14.17 6.43 -10.98
C LEU A 374 -14.13 7.71 -10.12
N SER A 375 -14.88 7.76 -9.02
CA SER A 375 -14.88 8.91 -8.09
C SER A 375 -13.62 9.00 -7.23
N ASN A 376 -12.77 7.97 -7.24
CA ASN A 376 -11.57 7.91 -6.43
C ASN A 376 -10.33 8.40 -7.20
N ASP A 377 -10.46 9.42 -8.04
CA ASP A 377 -9.31 10.05 -8.70
C ASP A 377 -8.34 10.68 -7.69
N TRP A 378 -7.04 10.49 -7.90
CA TRP A 378 -6.00 11.00 -6.99
C TRP A 378 -6.03 12.52 -6.82
N ASN A 379 -6.46 13.28 -7.83
CA ASN A 379 -6.55 14.73 -7.70
C ASN A 379 -7.68 15.10 -6.73
N THR A 380 -8.85 14.48 -6.86
CA THR A 380 -9.99 14.65 -5.94
C THR A 380 -9.64 14.21 -4.51
N ILE A 381 -8.94 13.09 -4.36
CA ILE A 381 -8.45 12.61 -3.07
C ILE A 381 -7.44 13.60 -2.47
N THR A 382 -6.53 14.14 -3.29
CA THR A 382 -5.56 15.15 -2.85
C THR A 382 -6.24 16.46 -2.46
N ASP A 383 -7.26 16.92 -3.19
CA ASP A 383 -8.07 18.10 -2.83
C ASP A 383 -8.69 17.94 -1.44
N THR A 384 -9.27 16.76 -1.19
CA THR A 384 -9.88 16.45 0.11
C THR A 384 -8.83 16.42 1.23
N PHE A 385 -7.67 15.85 0.96
CA PHE A 385 -6.55 15.81 1.92
C PHE A 385 -5.98 17.19 2.19
N GLU A 386 -5.70 17.98 1.14
CA GLU A 386 -5.19 19.34 1.24
C GLU A 386 -6.13 20.25 2.03
N LYS A 387 -7.45 20.15 1.77
CA LYS A 387 -8.49 20.85 2.52
C LYS A 387 -8.47 20.45 4.01
N ALA A 388 -8.36 19.14 4.31
CA ALA A 388 -8.30 18.65 5.68
C ALA A 388 -7.07 19.19 6.43
N LEU A 389 -5.90 19.30 5.77
CA LEU A 389 -4.71 19.92 6.35
C LEU A 389 -4.92 21.42 6.60
N GLY A 390 -5.51 22.14 5.64
CA GLY A 390 -5.82 23.59 5.77
C GLY A 390 -6.75 23.87 6.95
N GLU A 391 -7.80 23.08 7.12
CA GLU A 391 -8.74 23.25 8.22
C GLU A 391 -8.08 23.08 9.60
N VAL A 392 -7.17 22.10 9.75
CA VAL A 392 -6.46 21.87 11.02
C VAL A 392 -5.48 23.00 11.33
N ILE A 393 -4.83 23.58 10.30
CA ILE A 393 -3.94 24.74 10.46
C ILE A 393 -4.71 25.97 10.95
N HIS A 394 -5.93 26.22 10.42
CA HIS A 394 -6.71 27.40 10.76
C HIS A 394 -7.43 27.33 12.12
N VAL A 395 -7.62 26.14 12.67
CA VAL A 395 -8.30 25.94 13.97
C VAL A 395 -7.36 26.17 15.15
N ARG A 396 -6.03 26.17 14.93
CA ARG A 396 -5.01 26.48 15.94
C ARG A 396 -4.44 27.89 15.76
#